data_7f0143234f823c77bb012ab130849c2f
#
_entry.id   7f0143234f823c77bb012ab130849c2f
#
_cell.length_a   1.000
_cell.length_b   1.000
_cell.length_c   1.000
_cell.angle_alpha   90.00
_cell.angle_beta   90.00
_cell.angle_gamma   90.00
#
_symmetry.space_group_name_H-M   'P 1'
#
loop_
_entity.id
_entity.type
_entity.pdbx_description
1 polymer ?
#
loop_
_entity_poly.entity_id
_entity_poly.type
_entity_poly.pdbx_seq_one_letter_code
_entity_poly.pdbx_strand_id
1 'polypeptide(L)'
;MQNQLVQPIDHSAHTRVHCDPEWVDLQQQLGFTVLLGTRSMGDLHVVSAPNPGSLNFHVVKFPLCMGMAVQGNHLAVACKTDIRLYYDLIAHPQISSPVYQRSYSPRSIHFTGDLDAHELDFDQHGQPLFVAARYSCVASISPVHSFAPLWQPKFISKLTPEDCCHLNGLCMSNGELKYVSMFAATAQPEGWRNLPFNSGQVWSAADQEAVCTGLVQPHSPRLHNGELYILNSGAGEIGRIDLVSGRYECIAFVGGYGRGLSFVGDYAIFGISKPRHESYVPNFPLHDRLKSLNLPDRCQLLAVNLKTGNVIQAITFEGAAREFFDTVVIPDCRHGVIMALDEAQHPQFVTYEQDDCLLPA
;
A
#
# COMPACT_ATOMS: atom_id res chain seq x y z
N MET A 1 -20.16 1.44 -21.95
CA MET A 1 -20.76 1.38 -20.60
C MET A 1 -20.93 2.79 -20.10
N GLN A 2 -22.11 3.16 -19.61
CA GLN A 2 -22.48 4.54 -19.27
C GLN A 2 -21.63 5.05 -18.11
N ASN A 3 -21.06 6.25 -18.25
CA ASN A 3 -20.48 7.03 -17.18
C ASN A 3 -21.55 7.21 -16.08
N GLN A 4 -21.46 6.44 -15.00
CA GLN A 4 -22.25 6.72 -13.82
C GLN A 4 -21.51 7.82 -13.05
N LEU A 5 -22.11 9.00 -13.00
CA LEU A 5 -21.83 10.01 -11.99
C LEU A 5 -21.77 9.32 -10.63
N VAL A 6 -20.82 9.69 -9.80
CA VAL A 6 -20.61 9.12 -8.46
C VAL A 6 -21.94 9.16 -7.70
N GLN A 7 -22.64 8.03 -7.76
CA GLN A 7 -23.63 7.73 -6.73
C GLN A 7 -22.89 7.04 -5.60
N PRO A 8 -23.25 7.28 -4.34
CA PRO A 8 -22.65 6.55 -3.23
C PRO A 8 -22.89 5.06 -3.48
N ILE A 9 -21.80 4.34 -3.77
CA ILE A 9 -21.86 2.90 -4.02
C ILE A 9 -21.97 2.23 -2.66
N ASP A 10 -23.16 1.77 -2.35
CA ASP A 10 -23.40 0.93 -1.18
C ASP A 10 -22.91 -0.50 -1.48
N HIS A 11 -21.67 -0.80 -1.11
CA HIS A 11 -21.05 -2.13 -1.27
C HIS A 11 -21.36 -3.10 -0.12
N SER A 12 -21.88 -2.61 0.94
CA SER A 12 -22.64 -3.33 1.95
C SER A 12 -23.72 -2.36 2.36
N ALA A 13 -24.88 -2.82 2.78
CA ALA A 13 -26.03 -1.99 3.16
C ALA A 13 -25.72 -0.86 4.16
N HIS A 14 -24.42 -0.58 4.49
CA HIS A 14 -24.01 0.27 5.60
C HIS A 14 -22.72 1.10 5.37
N THR A 15 -22.12 1.14 4.18
CA THR A 15 -20.94 2.00 3.91
C THR A 15 -21.31 3.19 3.05
N ARG A 16 -21.07 4.39 3.56
CA ARG A 16 -21.21 5.65 2.80
C ARG A 16 -19.81 6.20 2.50
N VAL A 17 -19.68 6.81 1.34
CA VAL A 17 -18.44 7.42 0.89
C VAL A 17 -18.68 8.90 0.63
N HIS A 18 -17.88 9.76 1.24
CA HIS A 18 -17.87 11.21 1.02
C HIS A 18 -16.55 11.61 0.40
N CYS A 19 -16.59 12.39 -0.66
CA CYS A 19 -15.42 12.93 -1.34
C CYS A 19 -15.35 14.44 -1.17
N ASP A 20 -14.15 14.94 -0.85
CA ASP A 20 -13.88 16.36 -0.81
C ASP A 20 -13.70 16.89 -2.25
N PRO A 21 -14.35 17.98 -2.66
CA PRO A 21 -14.15 18.61 -3.98
C PRO A 21 -12.67 18.97 -4.26
N GLU A 22 -11.93 19.42 -3.24
CA GLU A 22 -10.51 19.76 -3.35
C GLU A 22 -9.67 18.55 -3.81
N TRP A 23 -10.06 17.34 -3.38
CA TRP A 23 -9.41 16.11 -3.84
C TRP A 23 -9.63 15.85 -5.33
N VAL A 24 -10.85 16.06 -5.83
CA VAL A 24 -11.15 15.85 -7.25
C VAL A 24 -10.31 16.78 -8.12
N ASP A 25 -10.19 18.05 -7.71
CA ASP A 25 -9.37 19.04 -8.40
C ASP A 25 -7.87 18.66 -8.35
N LEU A 26 -7.37 18.22 -7.20
CA LEU A 26 -5.99 17.76 -7.05
C LEU A 26 -5.71 16.55 -7.95
N GLN A 27 -6.59 15.56 -7.94
CA GLN A 27 -6.44 14.34 -8.74
C GLN A 27 -6.48 14.64 -10.24
N GLN A 28 -7.35 15.56 -10.67
CA GLN A 28 -7.42 16.06 -12.04
C GLN A 28 -6.14 16.80 -12.44
N GLN A 29 -5.68 17.71 -11.62
CA GLN A 29 -4.50 18.53 -11.90
C GLN A 29 -3.24 17.68 -12.04
N LEU A 30 -3.04 16.73 -11.12
CA LEU A 30 -1.83 15.89 -11.08
C LEU A 30 -1.94 14.62 -11.95
N GLY A 31 -3.14 14.24 -12.39
CA GLY A 31 -3.36 13.20 -13.38
C GLY A 31 -3.00 11.79 -12.89
N PHE A 32 -3.55 11.35 -11.77
CA PHE A 32 -3.25 10.04 -11.19
C PHE A 32 -4.51 9.23 -10.83
N THR A 33 -4.36 7.92 -10.71
CA THR A 33 -5.35 7.00 -10.15
C THR A 33 -4.82 6.43 -8.83
N VAL A 34 -5.69 6.23 -7.85
CA VAL A 34 -5.34 5.62 -6.57
C VAL A 34 -5.94 4.22 -6.47
N LEU A 35 -5.12 3.27 -6.04
CA LEU A 35 -5.53 1.96 -5.57
C LEU A 35 -5.52 1.97 -4.04
N LEU A 36 -6.66 1.61 -3.43
CA LEU A 36 -6.83 1.59 -1.98
C LEU A 36 -7.34 0.20 -1.56
N GLY A 37 -6.49 -0.57 -0.90
CA GLY A 37 -6.80 -1.92 -0.42
C GLY A 37 -7.45 -1.92 0.95
N THR A 38 -8.49 -2.76 1.14
CA THR A 38 -9.12 -2.99 2.43
C THR A 38 -8.93 -4.44 2.88
N ARG A 39 -8.40 -4.64 4.08
CA ARG A 39 -8.22 -5.99 4.62
C ARG A 39 -9.56 -6.61 5.03
N SER A 40 -10.34 -5.90 5.81
CA SER A 40 -11.55 -6.44 6.44
C SER A 40 -12.68 -6.77 5.47
N MET A 41 -12.78 -6.02 4.36
CA MET A 41 -13.83 -6.19 3.34
C MET A 41 -13.35 -6.99 2.13
N GLY A 42 -12.03 -7.18 1.97
CA GLY A 42 -11.46 -7.81 0.78
C GLY A 42 -11.71 -7.00 -0.49
N ASP A 43 -11.78 -5.66 -0.37
CA ASP A 43 -12.02 -4.76 -1.48
C ASP A 43 -10.74 -4.03 -1.89
N LEU A 44 -10.52 -3.92 -3.19
CA LEU A 44 -9.61 -2.97 -3.79
C LEU A 44 -10.43 -1.89 -4.48
N HIS A 45 -10.32 -0.68 -3.98
CA HIS A 45 -10.98 0.49 -4.56
C HIS A 45 -10.03 1.17 -5.55
N VAL A 46 -10.49 1.36 -6.78
CA VAL A 46 -9.80 2.13 -7.82
C VAL A 46 -10.47 3.48 -7.91
N VAL A 47 -9.76 4.52 -7.50
CA VAL A 47 -10.28 5.89 -7.44
C VAL A 47 -9.61 6.72 -8.51
N SER A 48 -10.38 7.25 -9.44
CA SER A 48 -9.87 8.03 -10.56
C SER A 48 -10.77 9.23 -10.87
N ALA A 49 -10.22 10.26 -11.50
CA ALA A 49 -10.93 11.48 -11.87
C ALA A 49 -10.82 11.71 -13.39
N PRO A 50 -11.59 10.97 -14.22
CA PRO A 50 -11.45 11.02 -15.68
C PRO A 50 -11.91 12.34 -16.29
N ASN A 51 -12.87 13.02 -15.67
CA ASN A 51 -13.41 14.29 -16.16
C ASN A 51 -13.43 15.35 -15.05
N PRO A 52 -13.36 16.65 -15.40
CA PRO A 52 -13.46 17.72 -14.42
C PRO A 52 -14.72 17.61 -13.53
N GLY A 53 -14.52 17.76 -12.22
CA GLY A 53 -15.61 17.69 -11.25
C GLY A 53 -16.23 16.31 -11.06
N SER A 54 -15.67 15.25 -11.65
CA SER A 54 -16.19 13.88 -11.50
C SER A 54 -15.14 12.94 -10.92
N LEU A 55 -15.59 12.08 -10.02
CA LEU A 55 -14.82 10.95 -9.46
C LEU A 55 -15.39 9.65 -9.98
N ASN A 56 -14.54 8.77 -10.48
CA ASN A 56 -14.91 7.38 -10.76
C ASN A 56 -14.39 6.47 -9.66
N PHE A 57 -15.27 5.60 -9.19
CA PHE A 57 -15.00 4.68 -8.10
C PHE A 57 -15.33 3.26 -8.55
N HIS A 58 -14.31 2.45 -8.76
CA HIS A 58 -14.46 1.06 -9.18
C HIS A 58 -13.97 0.14 -8.06
N VAL A 59 -14.64 -0.97 -7.82
CA VAL A 59 -14.30 -1.90 -6.73
C VAL A 59 -14.11 -3.30 -7.29
N VAL A 60 -12.98 -3.90 -6.92
CA VAL A 60 -12.63 -5.28 -7.26
C VAL A 60 -12.50 -6.10 -5.99
N LYS A 61 -13.08 -7.30 -5.97
CA LYS A 61 -13.00 -8.23 -4.84
C LYS A 61 -11.71 -9.04 -4.86
N PHE A 62 -11.06 -9.11 -3.68
CA PHE A 62 -9.87 -9.92 -3.44
C PHE A 62 -10.04 -10.72 -2.13
N PRO A 63 -9.42 -11.91 -2.02
CA PRO A 63 -9.38 -12.65 -0.75
C PRO A 63 -8.39 -11.99 0.22
N LEU A 64 -8.79 -10.94 0.92
CA LEU A 64 -7.98 -9.97 1.65
C LEU A 64 -7.02 -9.22 0.71
N CYS A 65 -7.30 -7.94 0.45
CA CYS A 65 -6.36 -7.07 -0.26
C CYS A 65 -5.35 -6.52 0.75
N MET A 66 -4.09 -6.92 0.60
CA MET A 66 -2.98 -6.55 1.49
C MET A 66 -2.01 -5.62 0.76
N GLY A 67 -0.70 -5.92 0.75
CA GLY A 67 0.29 -5.11 0.03
C GLY A 67 0.05 -5.06 -1.47
N MET A 68 0.36 -3.93 -2.08
CA MET A 68 0.24 -3.70 -3.51
C MET A 68 1.45 -2.95 -4.04
N ALA A 69 1.78 -3.16 -5.32
CA ALA A 69 2.78 -2.33 -6.01
C ALA A 69 2.44 -2.18 -7.49
N VAL A 70 2.80 -1.02 -8.03
CA VAL A 70 2.77 -0.73 -9.46
C VAL A 70 4.16 -0.30 -9.91
N GLN A 71 4.68 -0.96 -10.96
CA GLN A 71 5.93 -0.59 -11.61
C GLN A 71 5.75 -0.66 -13.13
N GLY A 72 5.77 0.50 -13.79
CA GLY A 72 5.51 0.57 -15.23
C GLY A 72 4.13 0.00 -15.59
N ASN A 73 4.13 -1.11 -16.33
CA ASN A 73 2.90 -1.79 -16.76
C ASN A 73 2.50 -2.96 -15.85
N HIS A 74 3.25 -3.23 -14.79
CA HIS A 74 3.00 -4.33 -13.84
C HIS A 74 2.27 -3.83 -12.62
N LEU A 75 1.30 -4.62 -12.14
CA LEU A 75 0.66 -4.48 -10.84
C LEU A 75 0.77 -5.82 -10.12
N ALA A 76 1.16 -5.80 -8.86
CA ALA A 76 1.10 -6.94 -7.97
C ALA A 76 0.18 -6.65 -6.78
N VAL A 77 -0.58 -7.66 -6.35
CA VAL A 77 -1.48 -7.58 -5.20
C VAL A 77 -1.25 -8.81 -4.32
N ALA A 78 -0.85 -8.57 -3.07
CA ALA A 78 -0.79 -9.61 -2.07
C ALA A 78 -2.19 -9.87 -1.50
N CYS A 79 -2.57 -11.15 -1.48
CA CYS A 79 -3.79 -11.63 -0.86
C CYS A 79 -3.45 -12.48 0.37
N LYS A 80 -4.46 -13.09 0.99
CA LYS A 80 -4.26 -13.92 2.19
C LYS A 80 -3.26 -15.05 1.97
N THR A 81 -3.34 -15.75 0.83
CA THR A 81 -2.58 -16.97 0.57
C THR A 81 -1.91 -16.99 -0.79
N ASP A 82 -1.94 -15.89 -1.51
CA ASP A 82 -1.39 -15.79 -2.86
C ASP A 82 -0.91 -14.38 -3.19
N ILE A 83 0.00 -14.29 -4.16
CA ILE A 83 0.41 -13.04 -4.82
C ILE A 83 -0.13 -13.09 -6.25
N ARG A 84 -0.87 -12.06 -6.65
CA ARG A 84 -1.49 -11.93 -7.97
C ARG A 84 -0.77 -10.90 -8.81
N LEU A 85 -0.38 -11.29 -10.00
CA LEU A 85 0.30 -10.42 -10.95
C LEU A 85 -0.64 -10.04 -12.10
N TYR A 86 -0.64 -8.77 -12.41
CA TYR A 86 -1.42 -8.15 -13.46
C TYR A 86 -0.51 -7.40 -14.43
N TYR A 87 -0.95 -7.26 -15.66
CA TYR A 87 -0.28 -6.46 -16.67
C TYR A 87 -1.27 -5.51 -17.36
N ASP A 88 -0.81 -4.30 -17.66
CA ASP A 88 -1.63 -3.30 -18.34
C ASP A 88 -1.84 -3.69 -19.82
N LEU A 89 -3.08 -4.02 -20.16
CA LEU A 89 -3.45 -4.42 -21.52
C LEU A 89 -3.22 -3.29 -22.53
N ILE A 90 -3.41 -2.03 -22.14
CA ILE A 90 -3.30 -0.88 -23.02
C ILE A 90 -1.84 -0.61 -23.41
N ALA A 91 -0.89 -1.14 -22.65
CA ALA A 91 0.52 -1.15 -23.04
C ALA A 91 0.82 -2.03 -24.27
N HIS A 92 -0.10 -2.94 -24.63
CA HIS A 92 0.07 -3.80 -25.80
C HIS A 92 -0.28 -3.02 -27.08
N PRO A 93 0.59 -3.01 -28.13
CA PRO A 93 0.42 -2.18 -29.33
C PRO A 93 -0.90 -2.37 -30.09
N GLN A 94 -1.51 -3.56 -29.98
CA GLN A 94 -2.75 -3.92 -30.68
C GLN A 94 -4.01 -3.67 -29.84
N ILE A 95 -3.87 -3.20 -28.60
CA ILE A 95 -4.99 -2.95 -27.70
C ILE A 95 -5.08 -1.44 -27.43
N SER A 96 -6.27 -0.89 -27.61
CA SER A 96 -6.54 0.50 -27.27
C SER A 96 -7.89 0.62 -26.57
N SER A 97 -8.04 1.62 -25.75
CA SER A 97 -9.30 1.96 -25.10
C SER A 97 -9.61 3.45 -25.29
N PRO A 98 -10.81 3.81 -25.70
CA PRO A 98 -11.23 5.21 -25.72
C PRO A 98 -11.58 5.75 -24.33
N VAL A 99 -11.63 4.89 -23.31
CA VAL A 99 -12.11 5.20 -21.97
C VAL A 99 -10.99 5.15 -20.95
N TYR A 100 -10.19 4.07 -20.97
CA TYR A 100 -9.16 3.82 -19.97
C TYR A 100 -7.77 4.14 -20.47
N GLN A 101 -6.92 4.74 -19.64
CA GLN A 101 -5.49 4.95 -19.88
C GLN A 101 -4.63 3.78 -19.39
N ARG A 102 -5.15 3.02 -18.42
CA ARG A 102 -4.56 1.78 -17.89
C ARG A 102 -5.66 0.75 -17.65
N SER A 103 -5.41 -0.49 -18.04
CA SER A 103 -6.34 -1.60 -17.85
C SER A 103 -5.57 -2.85 -17.43
N TYR A 104 -5.47 -3.09 -16.12
CA TYR A 104 -4.73 -4.21 -15.58
C TYR A 104 -5.52 -5.51 -15.67
N SER A 105 -5.00 -6.46 -16.44
CA SER A 105 -5.55 -7.81 -16.60
C SER A 105 -4.69 -8.82 -15.83
N PRO A 106 -5.29 -9.81 -15.14
CA PRO A 106 -4.56 -10.84 -14.42
C PRO A 106 -3.69 -11.67 -15.36
N ARG A 107 -2.49 -12.04 -14.89
CA ARG A 107 -1.53 -12.88 -15.65
C ARG A 107 -1.15 -14.13 -14.91
N SER A 108 -0.83 -14.03 -13.61
CA SER A 108 -0.48 -15.21 -12.82
C SER A 108 -0.91 -15.07 -11.36
N ILE A 109 -1.05 -16.21 -10.72
CA ILE A 109 -1.31 -16.35 -9.29
C ILE A 109 -0.24 -17.28 -8.72
N HIS A 110 0.47 -16.81 -7.71
CA HIS A 110 1.48 -17.59 -7.00
C HIS A 110 0.97 -17.91 -5.60
N PHE A 111 0.67 -19.17 -5.33
CA PHE A 111 0.22 -19.64 -4.03
C PHE A 111 1.39 -19.65 -3.04
N THR A 112 1.28 -18.84 -2.00
CA THR A 112 2.31 -18.68 -0.98
C THR A 112 1.95 -19.34 0.35
N GLY A 113 0.68 -19.66 0.56
CA GLY A 113 0.13 -19.91 1.89
C GLY A 113 0.00 -18.61 2.69
N ASP A 114 -0.44 -18.72 3.93
CA ASP A 114 -0.66 -17.56 4.81
C ASP A 114 0.68 -17.06 5.39
N LEU A 115 1.30 -16.09 4.73
CA LEU A 115 2.55 -15.44 5.13
C LEU A 115 2.34 -14.16 5.93
N ASP A 116 1.09 -13.70 6.08
CA ASP A 116 0.74 -12.34 6.52
C ASP A 116 1.54 -11.31 5.70
N ALA A 117 1.41 -11.40 4.36
CA ALA A 117 2.16 -10.57 3.42
C ALA A 117 1.72 -9.11 3.57
N HIS A 118 2.64 -8.24 4.02
CA HIS A 118 2.33 -6.84 4.31
C HIS A 118 2.57 -5.96 3.09
N GLU A 119 3.72 -5.33 2.99
CA GLU A 119 4.04 -4.48 1.84
C GLU A 119 4.66 -5.27 0.70
N LEU A 120 4.50 -4.73 -0.49
CA LEU A 120 4.99 -5.30 -1.74
C LEU A 120 5.61 -4.20 -2.60
N ASP A 121 6.65 -4.54 -3.37
CA ASP A 121 7.27 -3.71 -4.40
C ASP A 121 7.94 -4.62 -5.45
N PHE A 122 8.56 -4.04 -6.45
CA PHE A 122 9.27 -4.76 -7.50
C PHE A 122 10.77 -4.48 -7.45
N ASP A 123 11.57 -5.48 -7.83
CA ASP A 123 13.00 -5.30 -8.09
C ASP A 123 13.24 -4.71 -9.49
N GLN A 124 14.52 -4.51 -9.81
CA GLN A 124 14.96 -4.01 -11.13
C GLN A 124 14.60 -4.93 -12.31
N HIS A 125 14.27 -6.20 -12.04
CA HIS A 125 13.91 -7.22 -13.04
C HIS A 125 12.39 -7.40 -13.16
N GLY A 126 11.60 -6.60 -12.41
CA GLY A 126 10.15 -6.73 -12.37
C GLY A 126 9.65 -7.93 -11.56
N GLN A 127 10.50 -8.50 -10.68
CA GLN A 127 10.10 -9.55 -9.77
C GLN A 127 9.46 -8.94 -8.51
N PRO A 128 8.29 -9.41 -8.07
CA PRO A 128 7.68 -8.90 -6.87
C PRO A 128 8.47 -9.31 -5.62
N LEU A 129 8.76 -8.33 -4.76
CA LEU A 129 9.27 -8.52 -3.41
C LEU A 129 8.16 -8.18 -2.42
N PHE A 130 8.06 -8.95 -1.36
CA PHE A 130 7.06 -8.69 -0.32
C PHE A 130 7.59 -9.00 1.08
N VAL A 131 7.02 -8.33 2.05
CA VAL A 131 7.28 -8.63 3.46
C VAL A 131 6.45 -9.83 3.88
N ALA A 132 7.09 -10.93 4.25
CA ALA A 132 6.46 -12.08 4.89
C ALA A 132 6.55 -11.90 6.42
N ALA A 133 5.60 -11.13 7.00
CA ALA A 133 5.64 -10.74 8.41
C ALA A 133 5.68 -11.93 9.35
N ARG A 134 4.91 -12.97 9.06
CA ARG A 134 4.90 -14.22 9.84
C ARG A 134 6.28 -14.86 9.96
N TYR A 135 7.12 -14.75 8.93
CA TYR A 135 8.48 -15.29 8.89
C TYR A 135 9.57 -14.24 9.19
N SER A 136 9.18 -12.99 9.45
CA SER A 136 10.11 -11.88 9.74
C SER A 136 11.18 -11.70 8.65
N CYS A 137 10.79 -11.80 7.38
CA CYS A 137 11.70 -11.68 6.24
C CYS A 137 11.08 -10.91 5.07
N VAL A 138 11.93 -10.42 4.17
CA VAL A 138 11.54 -10.00 2.82
C VAL A 138 11.76 -11.19 1.89
N ALA A 139 10.78 -11.46 1.05
CA ALA A 139 10.74 -12.62 0.18
C ALA A 139 10.28 -12.26 -1.22
N SER A 140 10.44 -13.19 -2.16
CA SER A 140 9.86 -13.13 -3.49
C SER A 140 9.07 -14.40 -3.79
N ILE A 141 8.36 -14.40 -4.91
CA ILE A 141 7.67 -15.58 -5.43
C ILE A 141 8.68 -16.67 -5.79
N SER A 142 8.24 -17.92 -5.70
CA SER A 142 9.02 -19.09 -6.10
C SER A 142 8.19 -19.96 -7.03
N PRO A 143 8.75 -20.49 -8.12
CA PRO A 143 8.03 -21.40 -9.00
C PRO A 143 7.81 -22.80 -8.39
N VAL A 144 8.53 -23.13 -7.30
CA VAL A 144 8.53 -24.48 -6.69
C VAL A 144 8.09 -24.47 -5.22
N HIS A 145 8.44 -23.41 -4.47
CA HIS A 145 8.16 -23.29 -3.04
C HIS A 145 7.11 -22.18 -2.79
N SER A 146 6.60 -22.15 -1.59
CA SER A 146 5.65 -21.09 -1.17
C SER A 146 6.24 -19.69 -1.34
N PHE A 147 7.53 -19.51 -1.07
CA PHE A 147 8.27 -18.27 -1.25
C PHE A 147 9.78 -18.53 -1.29
N ALA A 148 10.54 -17.55 -1.78
CA ALA A 148 11.98 -17.50 -1.72
C ALA A 148 12.41 -16.38 -0.77
N PRO A 149 13.01 -16.65 0.41
CA PRO A 149 13.52 -15.62 1.30
C PRO A 149 14.72 -14.92 0.66
N LEU A 150 14.73 -13.59 0.69
CA LEU A 150 15.80 -12.76 0.11
C LEU A 150 16.59 -11.99 1.16
N TRP A 151 15.92 -11.54 2.20
CA TRP A 151 16.52 -10.77 3.27
C TRP A 151 15.81 -11.03 4.60
N GLN A 152 16.57 -11.08 5.69
CA GLN A 152 16.05 -11.14 7.06
C GLN A 152 16.93 -10.31 7.99
N PRO A 153 16.37 -9.75 9.09
CA PRO A 153 17.19 -9.05 10.06
C PRO A 153 18.26 -9.97 10.66
N LYS A 154 19.46 -9.47 10.90
CA LYS A 154 20.60 -10.26 11.44
C LYS A 154 20.32 -10.96 12.77
N PHE A 155 19.34 -10.48 13.55
CA PHE A 155 18.94 -11.10 14.80
C PHE A 155 17.96 -12.29 14.62
N ILE A 156 17.39 -12.49 13.45
CA ILE A 156 16.57 -13.66 13.08
C ILE A 156 17.50 -14.76 12.58
N SER A 157 17.84 -15.72 13.44
CA SER A 157 18.77 -16.80 13.09
C SER A 157 18.14 -17.93 12.28
N LYS A 158 16.80 -18.06 12.33
CA LYS A 158 16.05 -19.13 11.67
C LYS A 158 14.70 -18.60 11.21
N LEU A 159 14.29 -18.96 9.99
CA LEU A 159 12.95 -18.66 9.50
C LEU A 159 11.94 -19.60 10.14
N THR A 160 11.07 -19.04 10.98
CA THR A 160 9.96 -19.73 11.65
C THR A 160 8.69 -18.88 11.55
N PRO A 161 7.49 -19.48 11.52
CA PRO A 161 6.24 -18.73 11.38
C PRO A 161 5.78 -18.11 12.72
N GLU A 162 6.65 -17.37 13.37
CA GLU A 162 6.49 -16.88 14.75
C GLU A 162 6.30 -15.37 14.86
N ASP A 163 6.30 -14.64 13.75
CA ASP A 163 6.12 -13.16 13.71
C ASP A 163 6.94 -12.45 14.81
N CYS A 164 8.25 -12.69 14.85
CA CYS A 164 9.10 -12.25 15.96
C CYS A 164 9.16 -10.73 16.12
N CYS A 165 9.38 -10.00 15.04
CA CYS A 165 9.62 -8.54 15.05
C CYS A 165 8.49 -7.73 14.41
N HIS A 166 7.49 -8.37 13.86
CA HIS A 166 6.46 -7.77 13.01
C HIS A 166 7.08 -6.86 11.94
N LEU A 167 7.93 -7.49 11.10
CA LEU A 167 8.43 -6.85 9.90
C LEU A 167 7.23 -6.51 9.02
N ASN A 168 7.06 -5.25 8.61
CA ASN A 168 5.81 -4.84 7.96
C ASN A 168 5.98 -3.92 6.76
N GLY A 169 7.14 -3.27 6.61
CA GLY A 169 7.37 -2.36 5.52
C GLY A 169 8.70 -2.58 4.81
N LEU A 170 8.73 -2.31 3.53
CA LEU A 170 9.93 -2.30 2.70
C LEU A 170 9.99 -1.04 1.86
N CYS A 171 11.19 -0.55 1.60
CA CYS A 171 11.47 0.59 0.75
C CYS A 171 12.48 0.18 -0.32
N MET A 172 12.05 0.19 -1.56
CA MET A 172 12.91 -0.04 -2.71
C MET A 172 13.44 1.28 -3.28
N SER A 173 14.64 1.26 -3.82
CA SER A 173 15.17 2.37 -4.62
C SER A 173 16.08 1.79 -5.70
N ASN A 174 15.83 2.16 -6.95
CA ASN A 174 16.54 1.63 -8.12
C ASN A 174 16.53 0.09 -8.19
N GLY A 175 15.40 -0.53 -7.77
CA GLY A 175 15.23 -1.98 -7.77
C GLY A 175 15.99 -2.73 -6.66
N GLU A 176 16.55 -2.02 -5.69
CA GLU A 176 17.24 -2.59 -4.52
C GLU A 176 16.50 -2.29 -3.22
N LEU A 177 16.47 -3.27 -2.31
CA LEU A 177 15.93 -3.10 -0.96
C LEU A 177 16.86 -2.17 -0.16
N LYS A 178 16.36 -1.00 0.25
CA LYS A 178 17.12 0.01 0.99
C LYS A 178 16.78 0.03 2.47
N TYR A 179 15.48 0.08 2.79
CA TYR A 179 15.03 0.15 4.19
C TYR A 179 13.89 -0.80 4.45
N VAL A 180 13.76 -1.20 5.71
CA VAL A 180 12.63 -1.97 6.21
C VAL A 180 12.12 -1.36 7.50
N SER A 181 10.83 -1.53 7.79
CA SER A 181 10.23 -1.15 9.08
C SER A 181 9.75 -2.37 9.85
N MET A 182 9.84 -2.28 11.17
CA MET A 182 9.35 -3.32 12.09
C MET A 182 8.84 -2.71 13.39
N PHE A 183 8.00 -3.46 14.13
CA PHE A 183 7.46 -2.97 15.40
C PHE A 183 8.46 -3.08 16.55
N ALA A 184 9.38 -4.05 16.50
CA ALA A 184 10.47 -4.16 17.46
C ALA A 184 11.59 -5.07 16.94
N ALA A 185 12.84 -4.78 17.27
CA ALA A 185 13.96 -5.67 16.97
C ALA A 185 14.04 -6.78 18.04
N THR A 186 13.37 -7.90 17.80
CA THR A 186 13.33 -9.07 18.71
C THR A 186 13.25 -10.36 17.91
N ALA A 187 13.90 -11.42 18.42
CA ALA A 187 13.88 -12.77 17.88
C ALA A 187 12.91 -13.70 18.65
N GLN A 188 12.19 -13.19 19.64
CA GLN A 188 11.24 -13.98 20.40
C GLN A 188 9.91 -14.12 19.63
N PRO A 189 9.27 -15.30 19.67
CA PRO A 189 7.93 -15.49 19.08
C PRO A 189 6.96 -14.41 19.55
N GLU A 190 6.33 -13.70 18.60
CA GLU A 190 5.44 -12.54 18.83
C GLU A 190 6.01 -11.53 19.86
N GLY A 191 7.34 -11.46 19.99
CA GLY A 191 8.03 -10.71 21.05
C GLY A 191 7.75 -9.20 21.02
N TRP A 192 7.45 -8.66 19.83
CA TRP A 192 7.05 -7.27 19.67
C TRP A 192 5.80 -6.87 20.49
N ARG A 193 4.91 -7.83 20.81
CA ARG A 193 3.71 -7.60 21.62
C ARG A 193 4.01 -7.31 23.08
N ASN A 194 5.18 -7.76 23.57
CA ASN A 194 5.61 -7.64 24.95
C ASN A 194 6.56 -6.47 25.21
N LEU A 195 6.93 -5.75 24.14
CA LEU A 195 7.81 -4.59 24.20
C LEU A 195 7.01 -3.28 24.25
N PRO A 196 7.60 -2.18 24.73
CA PRO A 196 6.95 -0.87 24.70
C PRO A 196 6.48 -0.50 23.27
N PHE A 197 5.36 0.18 23.17
CA PHE A 197 4.75 0.54 21.87
C PHE A 197 5.68 1.39 20.98
N ASN A 198 6.64 2.12 21.57
CA ASN A 198 7.65 2.93 20.89
C ASN A 198 8.95 2.15 20.59
N SER A 199 8.90 0.83 20.54
CA SER A 199 10.04 -0.02 20.13
C SER A 199 10.21 -0.10 18.61
N GLY A 200 9.34 0.56 17.84
CA GLY A 200 9.36 0.56 16.39
C GLY A 200 10.62 1.17 15.79
N GLN A 201 11.08 0.58 14.69
CA GLN A 201 12.34 0.92 14.07
C GLN A 201 12.25 0.90 12.55
N VAL A 202 13.14 1.67 11.91
CA VAL A 202 13.47 1.55 10.49
C VAL A 202 14.95 1.17 10.40
N TRP A 203 15.25 0.16 9.57
CA TRP A 203 16.59 -0.38 9.38
C TRP A 203 17.09 -0.18 7.95
N SER A 204 18.39 0.08 7.80
CA SER A 204 19.10 -0.09 6.54
C SER A 204 19.19 -1.59 6.23
N ALA A 205 18.73 -2.00 5.06
CA ALA A 205 18.79 -3.39 4.65
C ALA A 205 20.24 -3.84 4.37
N ALA A 206 21.07 -2.96 3.83
CA ALA A 206 22.45 -3.24 3.51
C ALA A 206 23.33 -3.31 4.76
N ASP A 207 23.21 -2.32 5.67
CA ASP A 207 24.05 -2.25 6.86
C ASP A 207 23.55 -3.17 7.98
N GLN A 208 22.29 -3.65 7.87
CA GLN A 208 21.67 -4.48 8.90
C GLN A 208 21.60 -3.78 10.27
N GLU A 209 21.37 -2.45 10.26
CA GLU A 209 21.33 -1.61 11.45
C GLU A 209 20.16 -0.64 11.44
N ALA A 210 19.75 -0.22 12.65
CA ALA A 210 18.69 0.76 12.79
C ALA A 210 19.16 2.15 12.32
N VAL A 211 18.42 2.76 11.39
CA VAL A 211 18.61 4.17 10.99
C VAL A 211 17.68 5.10 11.77
N CYS A 212 16.60 4.57 12.36
CA CYS A 212 15.72 5.32 13.24
C CYS A 212 15.05 4.36 14.23
N THR A 213 14.91 4.81 15.48
CA THR A 213 14.28 4.05 16.57
C THR A 213 13.27 4.93 17.31
N GLY A 214 12.49 4.33 18.23
CA GLY A 214 11.53 5.09 19.05
C GLY A 214 10.20 5.38 18.37
N LEU A 215 9.95 4.78 17.22
CA LEU A 215 8.69 4.93 16.48
C LEU A 215 7.57 4.06 17.08
N VAL A 216 6.33 4.49 16.87
CA VAL A 216 5.14 3.78 17.37
C VAL A 216 4.50 3.02 16.21
N GLN A 217 4.80 1.74 16.10
CA GLN A 217 4.30 0.87 15.02
C GLN A 217 4.43 1.51 13.61
N PRO A 218 5.67 1.79 13.17
CA PRO A 218 5.92 2.44 11.88
C PRO A 218 5.47 1.56 10.71
N HIS A 219 4.98 2.19 9.62
CA HIS A 219 4.59 1.54 8.38
C HIS A 219 5.10 2.33 7.18
N SER A 220 5.26 1.62 6.08
CA SER A 220 5.45 2.19 4.74
C SER A 220 6.64 3.15 4.65
N PRO A 221 7.87 2.71 4.96
CA PRO A 221 9.05 3.51 4.66
C PRO A 221 9.15 3.73 3.15
N ARG A 222 9.38 4.98 2.72
CA ARG A 222 9.47 5.33 1.28
C ARG A 222 10.51 6.42 1.07
N LEU A 223 11.36 6.22 0.08
CA LEU A 223 12.23 7.28 -0.44
C LEU A 223 11.48 8.12 -1.47
N HIS A 224 11.49 9.43 -1.29
CA HIS A 224 10.94 10.39 -2.24
C HIS A 224 11.82 11.63 -2.27
N ASN A 225 12.31 12.02 -3.47
CA ASN A 225 13.20 13.15 -3.67
C ASN A 225 14.44 13.15 -2.76
N GLY A 226 14.98 11.96 -2.46
CA GLY A 226 16.18 11.78 -1.63
C GLY A 226 15.92 11.78 -0.12
N GLU A 227 14.70 12.00 0.34
CA GLU A 227 14.30 11.96 1.75
C GLU A 227 13.55 10.66 2.07
N LEU A 228 13.74 10.13 3.29
CA LEU A 228 13.06 8.94 3.78
C LEU A 228 11.83 9.33 4.60
N TYR A 229 10.66 9.01 4.10
CA TYR A 229 9.37 9.22 4.77
C TYR A 229 8.87 7.96 5.44
N ILE A 230 8.05 8.12 6.48
CA ILE A 230 7.48 7.03 7.27
C ILE A 230 6.12 7.44 7.85
N LEU A 231 5.20 6.49 7.93
CA LEU A 231 3.98 6.62 8.72
C LEU A 231 4.27 6.12 10.13
N ASN A 232 4.30 7.01 11.12
CA ASN A 232 4.36 6.70 12.54
C ASN A 232 2.96 6.40 13.04
N SER A 233 2.44 5.23 12.65
CA SER A 233 1.00 4.91 12.61
C SER A 233 0.34 4.94 13.98
N GLY A 234 1.01 4.41 15.01
CA GLY A 234 0.49 4.41 16.37
C GLY A 234 0.52 5.80 17.05
N ALA A 235 1.23 6.77 16.47
CA ALA A 235 1.17 8.17 16.87
C ALA A 235 0.17 8.98 16.02
N GLY A 236 -0.32 8.41 14.91
CA GLY A 236 -1.20 9.07 13.96
C GLY A 236 -0.52 10.15 13.14
N GLU A 237 0.71 9.90 12.71
CA GLU A 237 1.56 10.92 12.08
C GLU A 237 2.19 10.41 10.78
N ILE A 238 2.43 11.36 9.86
CA ILE A 238 3.41 11.22 8.79
C ILE A 238 4.62 12.10 9.11
N GLY A 239 5.81 11.61 8.84
CA GLY A 239 7.04 12.35 9.01
C GLY A 239 8.17 11.84 8.14
N ARG A 240 9.33 12.46 8.31
CA ARG A 240 10.56 12.07 7.64
C ARG A 240 11.64 11.66 8.66
N ILE A 241 12.59 10.88 8.19
CA ILE A 241 13.76 10.45 8.94
C ILE A 241 14.98 11.15 8.35
N ASP A 242 15.65 11.95 9.16
CA ASP A 242 16.97 12.50 8.82
C ASP A 242 17.99 11.35 8.85
N LEU A 243 18.49 10.96 7.69
CA LEU A 243 19.40 9.82 7.54
C LEU A 243 20.79 10.04 8.16
N VAL A 244 21.16 11.28 8.47
CA VAL A 244 22.44 11.59 9.11
C VAL A 244 22.36 11.44 10.62
N SER A 245 21.30 11.99 11.21
CA SER A 245 21.12 11.97 12.68
C SER A 245 20.26 10.83 13.19
N GLY A 246 19.51 10.14 12.32
CA GLY A 246 18.54 9.12 12.68
C GLY A 246 17.26 9.68 13.35
N ARG A 247 17.06 10.99 13.34
CA ARG A 247 15.92 11.62 14.01
C ARG A 247 14.67 11.58 13.14
N TYR A 248 13.56 11.23 13.76
CA TYR A 248 12.23 11.38 13.18
C TYR A 248 11.73 12.81 13.34
N GLU A 249 11.20 13.40 12.28
CA GLU A 249 10.60 14.72 12.24
C GLU A 249 9.13 14.59 11.76
N CYS A 250 8.19 14.91 12.63
CA CYS A 250 6.76 14.91 12.27
C CYS A 250 6.46 16.06 11.30
N ILE A 251 5.80 15.73 10.18
CA ILE A 251 5.29 16.71 9.20
C ILE A 251 3.85 17.07 9.53
N ALA A 252 2.99 16.07 9.78
CA ALA A 252 1.59 16.29 10.09
C ALA A 252 1.03 15.21 11.00
N PHE A 253 0.11 15.62 11.88
CA PHE A 253 -0.81 14.72 12.57
C PHE A 253 -2.03 14.48 11.67
N VAL A 254 -2.32 13.22 11.39
CA VAL A 254 -3.34 12.81 10.41
C VAL A 254 -4.59 12.22 11.05
N GLY A 255 -4.58 12.05 12.36
CA GLY A 255 -5.78 11.67 13.13
C GLY A 255 -6.27 10.25 12.90
N GLY A 256 -5.41 9.34 12.45
CA GLY A 256 -5.74 7.94 12.27
C GLY A 256 -4.50 7.06 12.10
N TYR A 257 -4.69 5.75 12.07
CA TYR A 257 -3.63 4.76 11.91
C TYR A 257 -3.28 4.64 10.42
N GLY A 258 -2.17 5.26 10.00
CA GLY A 258 -1.76 5.36 8.60
C GLY A 258 -1.13 4.08 8.05
N ARG A 259 -1.45 3.73 6.78
CA ARG A 259 -0.83 2.64 6.01
C ARG A 259 -0.83 2.93 4.52
N GLY A 260 0.17 2.38 3.82
CA GLY A 260 0.26 2.46 2.37
C GLY A 260 0.63 3.86 1.88
N LEU A 261 1.91 4.23 1.94
CA LEU A 261 2.42 5.54 1.56
C LEU A 261 2.85 5.56 0.10
N SER A 262 2.24 6.44 -0.67
CA SER A 262 2.61 6.75 -2.06
C SER A 262 2.78 8.24 -2.26
N PHE A 263 3.39 8.64 -3.38
CA PHE A 263 3.64 10.06 -3.68
C PHE A 263 3.17 10.45 -5.08
N VAL A 264 2.71 11.69 -5.20
CA VAL A 264 2.48 12.36 -6.48
C VAL A 264 2.85 13.83 -6.34
N GLY A 265 3.86 14.29 -7.09
CA GLY A 265 4.43 15.63 -6.92
C GLY A 265 4.90 15.86 -5.47
N ASP A 266 4.40 16.92 -4.87
CA ASP A 266 4.71 17.30 -3.46
C ASP A 266 3.73 16.69 -2.44
N TYR A 267 2.88 15.75 -2.85
CA TYR A 267 1.86 15.18 -1.99
C TYR A 267 2.15 13.72 -1.63
N ALA A 268 2.02 13.42 -0.34
CA ALA A 268 1.93 12.06 0.18
C ALA A 268 0.46 11.62 0.18
N ILE A 269 0.18 10.45 -0.38
CA ILE A 269 -1.15 9.85 -0.49
C ILE A 269 -1.16 8.55 0.30
N PHE A 270 -2.08 8.38 1.24
CA PHE A 270 -2.19 7.17 2.07
C PHE A 270 -3.55 7.03 2.73
N GLY A 271 -3.86 5.80 3.15
CA GLY A 271 -5.06 5.52 3.93
C GLY A 271 -4.84 5.65 5.42
N ILE A 272 -5.84 6.14 6.15
CA ILE A 272 -5.90 6.05 7.61
C ILE A 272 -7.06 5.17 8.04
N SER A 273 -6.83 4.37 9.07
CA SER A 273 -7.79 3.44 9.66
C SER A 273 -8.24 3.90 11.04
N LYS A 274 -9.40 3.40 11.47
CA LYS A 274 -9.84 3.54 12.86
C LYS A 274 -8.84 2.82 13.76
N PRO A 275 -8.49 3.39 14.93
CA PRO A 275 -7.67 2.68 15.89
C PRO A 275 -8.31 1.34 16.27
N ARG A 276 -7.50 0.30 16.42
CA ARG A 276 -7.98 -0.99 16.91
C ARG A 276 -8.20 -0.90 18.41
N HIS A 277 -9.40 -1.26 18.87
CA HIS A 277 -9.78 -1.31 20.30
C HIS A 277 -9.61 -2.72 20.89
N GLU A 278 -8.68 -3.49 20.39
CA GLU A 278 -8.45 -4.84 20.87
C GLU A 278 -7.65 -4.82 22.17
N SER A 279 -7.93 -5.73 23.09
CA SER A 279 -7.39 -5.76 24.46
C SER A 279 -5.85 -5.92 24.56
N TYR A 280 -5.20 -6.31 23.47
CA TYR A 280 -3.74 -6.44 23.38
C TYR A 280 -3.04 -5.20 22.81
N VAL A 281 -3.81 -4.19 22.37
CA VAL A 281 -3.26 -2.92 21.88
C VAL A 281 -3.34 -1.93 23.03
N PRO A 282 -2.21 -1.62 23.69
CA PRO A 282 -2.20 -0.61 24.73
C PRO A 282 -2.63 0.75 24.15
N ASN A 283 -3.00 1.68 25.01
CA ASN A 283 -3.33 3.06 24.63
C ASN A 283 -2.17 3.68 23.85
N PHE A 284 -2.25 3.68 22.52
CA PHE A 284 -1.29 4.37 21.69
C PHE A 284 -1.42 5.89 21.86
N PRO A 285 -0.36 6.66 21.64
CA PRO A 285 -0.41 8.12 21.63
C PRO A 285 -1.52 8.67 20.73
N LEU A 286 -1.85 7.98 19.63
CA LEU A 286 -2.97 8.29 18.76
C LEU A 286 -4.32 8.37 19.53
N HIS A 287 -4.62 7.39 20.40
CA HIS A 287 -5.88 7.36 21.14
C HIS A 287 -6.02 8.58 22.07
N ASP A 288 -4.97 8.86 22.85
CA ASP A 288 -4.95 9.99 23.78
C ASP A 288 -5.07 11.33 23.03
N ARG A 289 -4.40 11.42 21.88
CA ARG A 289 -4.45 12.64 21.06
C ARG A 289 -5.81 12.86 20.40
N LEU A 290 -6.44 11.80 19.85
CA LEU A 290 -7.82 11.88 19.34
C LEU A 290 -8.80 12.33 20.43
N LYS A 291 -8.69 11.73 21.62
CA LYS A 291 -9.53 12.07 22.77
C LYS A 291 -9.30 13.52 23.21
N SER A 292 -8.06 13.96 23.33
CA SER A 292 -7.73 15.33 23.76
C SER A 292 -8.22 16.41 22.78
N LEU A 293 -8.22 16.08 21.48
CA LEU A 293 -8.68 16.96 20.41
C LEU A 293 -10.17 16.80 20.10
N ASN A 294 -10.88 15.90 20.80
CA ASN A 294 -12.28 15.54 20.52
C ASN A 294 -12.53 15.16 19.05
N LEU A 295 -11.58 14.42 18.44
CA LEU A 295 -11.68 13.94 17.06
C LEU A 295 -12.28 12.54 17.04
N PRO A 296 -13.21 12.24 16.11
CA PRO A 296 -13.76 10.91 15.95
C PRO A 296 -12.79 9.99 15.21
N ASP A 297 -12.90 8.69 15.46
CA ASP A 297 -12.24 7.64 14.71
C ASP A 297 -12.73 7.61 13.25
N ARG A 298 -11.83 7.64 12.29
CA ARG A 298 -12.18 7.73 10.87
C ARG A 298 -11.41 6.72 10.02
N CYS A 299 -12.04 6.28 8.93
CA CYS A 299 -11.38 5.64 7.80
C CYS A 299 -11.37 6.64 6.64
N GLN A 300 -10.19 7.07 6.21
CA GLN A 300 -10.06 8.10 5.17
C GLN A 300 -8.89 7.80 4.24
N LEU A 301 -9.03 8.14 2.98
CA LEU A 301 -7.90 8.41 2.10
C LEU A 301 -7.50 9.87 2.29
N LEU A 302 -6.23 10.14 2.46
CA LEU A 302 -5.68 11.48 2.71
C LEU A 302 -4.64 11.86 1.67
N ALA A 303 -4.50 13.17 1.43
CA ALA A 303 -3.33 13.77 0.81
C ALA A 303 -2.69 14.75 1.79
N VAL A 304 -1.37 14.67 1.94
CA VAL A 304 -0.61 15.61 2.78
C VAL A 304 0.42 16.32 1.91
N ASN A 305 0.34 17.64 1.87
CA ASN A 305 1.38 18.43 1.22
C ASN A 305 2.66 18.41 2.06
N LEU A 306 3.72 17.82 1.53
CA LEU A 306 4.98 17.59 2.25
C LEU A 306 5.73 18.88 2.61
N LYS A 307 5.48 19.97 1.89
CA LYS A 307 6.14 21.27 2.14
C LYS A 307 5.44 22.07 3.22
N THR A 308 4.11 22.00 3.28
CA THR A 308 3.31 22.83 4.20
C THR A 308 2.74 22.06 5.38
N GLY A 309 2.67 20.72 5.29
CA GLY A 309 1.98 19.87 6.26
C GLY A 309 0.45 19.92 6.16
N ASN A 310 -0.12 20.62 5.18
CA ASN A 310 -1.56 20.71 5.00
C ASN A 310 -2.14 19.33 4.63
N VAL A 311 -3.25 18.97 5.27
CA VAL A 311 -3.95 17.70 5.08
C VAL A 311 -5.25 17.93 4.32
N ILE A 312 -5.41 17.23 3.20
CA ILE A 312 -6.65 17.15 2.43
C ILE A 312 -7.34 15.83 2.77
N GLN A 313 -8.56 15.88 3.26
CA GLN A 313 -9.37 14.69 3.58
C GLN A 313 -10.07 14.21 2.31
N ALA A 314 -9.33 13.46 1.47
CA ALA A 314 -9.74 13.12 0.12
C ALA A 314 -11.06 12.36 0.08
N ILE A 315 -11.14 11.22 0.76
CA ILE A 315 -12.33 10.38 0.77
C ILE A 315 -12.54 9.86 2.20
N THR A 316 -13.74 10.05 2.72
CA THR A 316 -14.16 9.49 4.02
C THR A 316 -15.09 8.32 3.82
N PHE A 317 -14.79 7.20 4.48
CA PHE A 317 -15.61 5.99 4.48
C PHE A 317 -16.30 5.85 5.83
N GLU A 318 -17.64 5.89 5.80
CA GLU A 318 -18.49 5.71 6.99
C GLU A 318 -19.10 4.31 7.03
N GLY A 319 -19.39 3.81 8.22
CA GLY A 319 -20.06 2.52 8.43
C GLY A 319 -19.10 1.36 8.62
N ALA A 320 -19.17 0.32 7.75
CA ALA A 320 -18.46 -0.95 7.94
C ALA A 320 -16.94 -0.88 7.71
N ALA A 321 -16.44 0.13 7.01
CA ALA A 321 -15.00 0.31 6.78
C ALA A 321 -14.27 0.57 8.11
N ARG A 322 -13.28 -0.29 8.41
CA ARG A 322 -12.48 -0.21 9.64
C ARG A 322 -11.01 -0.09 9.38
N GLU A 323 -10.49 -0.73 8.32
CA GLU A 323 -9.07 -0.87 8.08
C GLU A 323 -8.74 -0.80 6.60
N PHE A 324 -7.95 0.22 6.23
CA PHE A 324 -7.20 0.24 4.99
C PHE A 324 -5.85 -0.42 5.22
N PHE A 325 -5.37 -1.15 4.23
CA PHE A 325 -4.14 -1.90 4.37
C PHE A 325 -3.00 -1.31 3.56
N ASP A 326 -3.26 -0.94 2.32
CA ASP A 326 -2.26 -0.33 1.44
C ASP A 326 -2.89 0.69 0.49
N THR A 327 -2.05 1.61 0.01
CA THR A 327 -2.43 2.67 -0.93
C THR A 327 -1.33 2.84 -1.96
N VAL A 328 -1.68 2.71 -3.24
CA VAL A 328 -0.73 2.86 -4.35
C VAL A 328 -1.25 3.88 -5.34
N VAL A 329 -0.38 4.78 -5.79
CA VAL A 329 -0.66 5.74 -6.86
C VAL A 329 -0.19 5.18 -8.19
N ILE A 330 -1.05 5.25 -9.22
CA ILE A 330 -0.70 5.05 -10.61
C ILE A 330 -0.50 6.43 -11.23
N PRO A 331 0.74 6.87 -11.46
CA PRO A 331 1.01 8.19 -12.02
C PRO A 331 0.60 8.26 -13.49
N ASP A 332 0.40 9.47 -14.00
CA ASP A 332 0.05 9.76 -15.41
C ASP A 332 -1.17 8.96 -15.90
N CYS A 333 -2.14 8.72 -15.01
CA CYS A 333 -3.31 7.91 -15.27
C CYS A 333 -4.55 8.52 -14.61
N ARG A 334 -5.36 9.27 -15.39
CA ARG A 334 -6.62 9.85 -14.93
C ARG A 334 -7.77 8.85 -14.87
N HIS A 335 -7.64 7.74 -15.59
CA HIS A 335 -8.68 6.71 -15.62
C HIS A 335 -8.06 5.31 -15.77
N GLY A 336 -7.80 4.66 -14.66
CA GLY A 336 -7.34 3.30 -14.58
C GLY A 336 -8.46 2.33 -14.18
N VAL A 337 -8.33 1.07 -14.57
CA VAL A 337 -9.22 -0.02 -14.17
C VAL A 337 -8.42 -1.29 -13.91
N ILE A 338 -8.92 -2.14 -13.01
CA ILE A 338 -8.41 -3.49 -12.75
C ILE A 338 -9.52 -4.47 -13.08
N MET A 339 -9.21 -5.49 -13.87
CA MET A 339 -10.17 -6.54 -14.24
C MET A 339 -10.22 -7.59 -13.12
N ALA A 340 -11.44 -7.93 -12.68
CA ALA A 340 -11.63 -9.03 -11.75
C ALA A 340 -11.33 -10.38 -12.43
N LEU A 341 -10.94 -11.39 -11.63
CA LEU A 341 -10.63 -12.73 -12.17
C LEU A 341 -11.84 -13.43 -12.82
N ASP A 342 -13.04 -13.11 -12.35
CA ASP A 342 -14.30 -13.67 -12.77
C ASP A 342 -15.04 -12.80 -13.82
N GLU A 343 -14.40 -11.72 -14.30
CA GLU A 343 -15.01 -10.88 -15.33
C GLU A 343 -15.19 -11.63 -16.65
N ALA A 344 -16.39 -11.61 -17.19
CA ALA A 344 -16.74 -12.30 -18.43
C ALA A 344 -15.93 -11.85 -19.66
N GLN A 345 -15.34 -10.66 -19.61
CA GLN A 345 -14.49 -10.10 -20.68
C GLN A 345 -13.05 -10.59 -20.63
N HIS A 346 -12.59 -11.08 -19.47
CA HIS A 346 -11.21 -11.50 -19.29
C HIS A 346 -10.74 -12.55 -20.31
N PRO A 347 -11.51 -13.60 -20.64
CA PRO A 347 -11.11 -14.60 -21.63
C PRO A 347 -10.92 -14.07 -23.06
N GLN A 348 -11.41 -12.87 -23.36
CA GLN A 348 -11.31 -12.25 -24.69
C GLN A 348 -9.97 -11.55 -24.95
N PHE A 349 -9.18 -11.28 -23.89
CA PHE A 349 -7.90 -10.59 -23.96
C PHE A 349 -6.74 -11.55 -23.88
N VAL A 350 -6.39 -12.12 -25.03
CA VAL A 350 -5.22 -13.01 -25.20
C VAL A 350 -4.09 -12.21 -25.81
N THR A 351 -2.95 -12.16 -25.12
CA THR A 351 -1.70 -11.59 -25.63
C THR A 351 -0.62 -12.68 -25.60
N TYR A 352 0.34 -12.62 -26.53
CA TYR A 352 1.46 -13.55 -26.60
C TYR A 352 2.75 -12.79 -26.87
N GLU A 353 3.87 -13.37 -26.43
CA GLU A 353 5.19 -12.87 -26.77
C GLU A 353 5.44 -13.13 -28.25
N GLN A 354 5.87 -12.11 -28.96
CA GLN A 354 6.30 -12.20 -30.37
C GLN A 354 7.77 -11.84 -30.42
N ASP A 355 8.58 -12.78 -30.89
CA ASP A 355 9.98 -12.50 -31.14
C ASP A 355 10.10 -11.41 -32.20
N ASP A 356 10.73 -10.29 -31.85
CA ASP A 356 10.99 -9.15 -32.77
C ASP A 356 11.87 -9.54 -33.99
N CYS A 357 12.41 -10.75 -33.98
CA CYS A 357 13.27 -11.33 -35.04
C CYS A 357 12.48 -11.91 -36.22
N LEU A 358 11.16 -11.97 -36.19
CA LEU A 358 10.32 -12.53 -37.26
C LEU A 358 9.45 -11.46 -37.94
N LEU A 359 9.97 -10.27 -38.17
CA LEU A 359 9.38 -9.39 -39.16
C LEU A 359 9.68 -9.96 -40.53
N PRO A 360 8.68 -10.34 -41.34
CA PRO A 360 8.95 -10.74 -42.72
C PRO A 360 9.55 -9.57 -43.48
N ALA A 361 10.57 -9.86 -44.23
CA ALA A 361 11.26 -8.95 -45.16
C ALA A 361 10.34 -8.37 -46.22
#